data_f80b72449f5d65222e130a8f86bb0bdc
#
_entry.id   f80b72449f5d65222e130a8f86bb0bdc
#
_cell.length_a   1.000
_cell.length_b   1.000
_cell.length_c   1.000
_cell.angle_alpha   90.00
_cell.angle_beta   90.00
_cell.angle_gamma   90.00
#
_symmetry.space_group_name_H-M   'P 1'
#
loop_
_entity.id
_entity.type
_entity.pdbx_description
1 polymer ?
#
loop_
_entity_poly.entity_id
_entity_poly.type
_entity_poly.pdbx_seq_one_letter_code
_entity_poly.pdbx_strand_id
1 'polypeptide(L)'
;MALTDLPITIGICAYNEAQIIERSIRSVYSQKLDGIVIDEVIVVSSGSTDGTDDIVKNLMSEYPNLRLIRQEKREGKNSAINCYLDSKKTEIVVMLNADNAFGTDESLQKLVEPLRADDVGITGGHPVPTNDPKDKVGFAVCLMWAMHHELAMIHPKIGELIAFKDIGTRLRTDMQSDEDMLRMKIEEAGMKCVYVGDSIILNRGPETLDDFIKQRVRVNVGECVMKKNFDYDIPTWNKKYLLKAMFASRKVVGFHPFKMLWVARLEMKCRKQAQEIADRGGDMPVWEQVKSTKKL
;
A
#
# COMPACT_ATOMS: atom_id res chain seq x y z
N MET A 1 31.68 -6.18 -13.13
CA MET A 1 31.80 -5.39 -11.89
C MET A 1 30.77 -5.94 -10.93
N ALA A 2 31.15 -6.31 -9.71
CA ALA A 2 30.17 -6.63 -8.68
C ALA A 2 29.31 -5.37 -8.43
N LEU A 3 27.99 -5.54 -8.38
CA LEU A 3 27.09 -4.44 -8.01
C LEU A 3 27.45 -4.01 -6.58
N THR A 4 27.55 -2.72 -6.33
CA THR A 4 27.68 -2.22 -4.96
C THR A 4 26.41 -2.52 -4.20
N ASP A 5 26.54 -2.96 -2.97
CA ASP A 5 25.41 -3.19 -2.10
C ASP A 5 24.54 -1.94 -1.94
N LEU A 6 23.22 -2.11 -2.11
CA LEU A 6 22.23 -1.06 -2.00
C LEU A 6 21.52 -1.21 -0.65
N PRO A 7 21.86 -0.38 0.36
CA PRO A 7 21.22 -0.46 1.65
C PRO A 7 19.79 0.12 1.61
N ILE A 8 18.85 -0.59 2.24
CA ILE A 8 17.45 -0.19 2.33
C ILE A 8 16.96 -0.22 3.78
N THR A 9 16.04 0.68 4.11
CA THR A 9 15.21 0.63 5.32
C THR A 9 13.80 0.17 4.96
N ILE A 10 13.24 -0.76 5.73
CA ILE A 10 11.85 -1.17 5.60
C ILE A 10 11.04 -0.55 6.74
N GLY A 11 10.07 0.30 6.41
CA GLY A 11 9.14 0.91 7.34
C GLY A 11 7.80 0.18 7.35
N ILE A 12 7.35 -0.24 8.54
CA ILE A 12 6.06 -0.93 8.74
C ILE A 12 5.22 -0.11 9.71
N CYS A 13 4.04 0.36 9.27
CA CYS A 13 3.08 1.03 10.14
C CYS A 13 2.09 0.02 10.71
N ALA A 14 1.93 -0.03 12.03
CA ALA A 14 1.06 -0.97 12.73
C ALA A 14 0.11 -0.26 13.70
N TYR A 15 -1.15 -0.71 13.73
CA TYR A 15 -2.14 -0.35 14.73
C TYR A 15 -3.07 -1.54 14.98
N ASN A 16 -2.92 -2.20 16.12
CA ASN A 16 -3.69 -3.40 16.49
C ASN A 16 -3.62 -4.50 15.40
N GLU A 17 -2.39 -5.00 15.16
CA GLU A 17 -2.06 -6.00 14.15
C GLU A 17 -1.51 -7.30 14.75
N ALA A 18 -1.81 -7.60 16.03
CA ALA A 18 -1.26 -8.78 16.74
C ALA A 18 -1.48 -10.10 15.99
N GLN A 19 -2.57 -10.21 15.21
CA GLN A 19 -2.89 -11.45 14.49
C GLN A 19 -2.00 -11.72 13.27
N ILE A 20 -1.37 -10.68 12.70
CA ILE A 20 -0.71 -10.79 11.39
C ILE A 20 0.69 -10.16 11.31
N ILE A 21 1.06 -9.29 12.26
CA ILE A 21 2.33 -8.56 12.22
C ILE A 21 3.55 -9.49 12.17
N GLU A 22 3.52 -10.63 12.86
CA GLU A 22 4.60 -11.63 12.83
C GLU A 22 4.81 -12.16 11.41
N ARG A 23 3.73 -12.51 10.71
CA ARG A 23 3.80 -13.00 9.33
C ARG A 23 4.38 -11.94 8.40
N SER A 24 3.95 -10.68 8.54
CA SER A 24 4.49 -9.57 7.77
C SER A 24 6.00 -9.44 7.94
N ILE A 25 6.48 -9.38 9.19
CA ILE A 25 7.91 -9.27 9.51
C ILE A 25 8.68 -10.48 8.98
N ARG A 26 8.22 -11.71 9.24
CA ARG A 26 8.91 -12.92 8.76
C ARG A 26 8.99 -12.96 7.23
N SER A 27 7.97 -12.46 6.53
CA SER A 27 7.99 -12.39 5.06
C SER A 27 9.08 -11.45 4.52
N VAL A 28 9.47 -10.43 5.28
CA VAL A 28 10.59 -9.54 4.95
C VAL A 28 11.91 -10.31 5.02
N TYR A 29 12.14 -11.01 6.12
CA TYR A 29 13.42 -11.73 6.35
C TYR A 29 13.56 -13.01 5.52
N SER A 30 12.48 -13.49 4.90
CA SER A 30 12.52 -14.63 3.97
C SER A 30 12.87 -14.23 2.53
N GLN A 31 13.06 -12.95 2.24
CA GLN A 31 13.36 -12.47 0.89
C GLN A 31 14.80 -12.84 0.48
N LYS A 32 14.95 -13.29 -0.76
CA LYS A 32 16.26 -13.51 -1.40
C LYS A 32 16.71 -12.22 -2.06
N LEU A 33 17.88 -11.74 -1.66
CA LEU A 33 18.43 -10.47 -2.11
C LEU A 33 19.82 -10.67 -2.69
N ASP A 34 20.11 -9.99 -3.79
CA ASP A 34 21.42 -9.96 -4.43
C ASP A 34 21.82 -8.49 -4.65
N GLY A 35 22.90 -8.06 -4.00
CA GLY A 35 23.36 -6.67 -4.02
C GLY A 35 22.38 -5.67 -3.41
N ILE A 36 21.40 -6.13 -2.63
CA ILE A 36 20.51 -5.30 -1.80
C ILE A 36 20.63 -5.79 -0.36
N VAL A 37 20.78 -4.87 0.58
CA VAL A 37 20.96 -5.18 2.01
C VAL A 37 19.88 -4.49 2.83
N ILE A 38 19.14 -5.27 3.62
CA ILE A 38 18.22 -4.72 4.61
C ILE A 38 19.05 -4.21 5.79
N ASP A 39 19.32 -2.89 5.83
CA ASP A 39 20.06 -2.25 6.92
C ASP A 39 19.24 -2.29 8.21
N GLU A 40 17.96 -1.96 8.12
CA GLU A 40 17.05 -2.00 9.25
C GLU A 40 15.58 -2.21 8.82
N VAL A 41 14.81 -2.79 9.74
CA VAL A 41 13.35 -2.86 9.67
C VAL A 41 12.79 -2.07 10.84
N ILE A 42 11.96 -1.06 10.58
CA ILE A 42 11.37 -0.20 11.59
C ILE A 42 9.86 -0.42 11.63
N VAL A 43 9.37 -0.98 12.72
CA VAL A 43 7.94 -1.05 13.00
C VAL A 43 7.55 0.17 13.82
N VAL A 44 6.60 0.97 13.32
CA VAL A 44 6.00 2.06 14.08
C VAL A 44 4.61 1.63 14.53
N SER A 45 4.47 1.39 15.83
CA SER A 45 3.20 1.02 16.47
C SER A 45 2.49 2.28 16.96
N SER A 46 1.37 2.63 16.32
CA SER A 46 0.63 3.87 16.59
C SER A 46 -0.44 3.65 17.67
N GLY A 47 -0.01 3.47 18.93
CA GLY A 47 -0.89 3.30 20.07
C GLY A 47 -1.63 1.97 20.11
N SER A 48 -0.98 0.86 19.70
CA SER A 48 -1.58 -0.48 19.76
C SER A 48 -1.80 -0.94 21.20
N THR A 49 -2.87 -1.71 21.42
CA THR A 49 -3.31 -2.23 22.72
C THR A 49 -3.63 -3.72 22.74
N ASP A 50 -3.42 -4.42 21.62
CA ASP A 50 -3.81 -5.81 21.41
C ASP A 50 -2.66 -6.84 21.54
N GLY A 51 -1.46 -6.38 21.97
CA GLY A 51 -0.26 -7.22 22.04
C GLY A 51 0.65 -7.13 20.82
N THR A 52 0.35 -6.30 19.83
CA THR A 52 1.22 -6.06 18.66
C THR A 52 2.67 -5.76 19.07
N ASP A 53 2.85 -4.84 20.04
CA ASP A 53 4.18 -4.40 20.48
C ASP A 53 5.00 -5.54 21.08
N ASP A 54 4.37 -6.44 21.82
CA ASP A 54 5.06 -7.55 22.49
C ASP A 54 5.52 -8.61 21.48
N ILE A 55 4.70 -8.84 20.42
CA ILE A 55 5.10 -9.70 19.31
C ILE A 55 6.34 -9.14 18.61
N VAL A 56 6.34 -7.83 18.30
CA VAL A 56 7.49 -7.19 17.65
C VAL A 56 8.73 -7.26 18.53
N LYS A 57 8.63 -6.98 19.84
CA LYS A 57 9.76 -7.09 20.80
C LYS A 57 10.33 -8.52 20.85
N ASN A 58 9.48 -9.54 20.82
CA ASN A 58 9.95 -10.93 20.79
C ASN A 58 10.75 -11.22 19.51
N LEU A 59 10.28 -10.72 18.35
CA LEU A 59 10.99 -10.89 17.08
C LEU A 59 12.31 -10.11 17.00
N MET A 60 12.48 -9.05 17.77
CA MET A 60 13.77 -8.33 17.85
C MET A 60 14.91 -9.21 18.40
N SER A 61 14.62 -10.25 19.17
CA SER A 61 15.62 -11.23 19.61
C SER A 61 16.10 -12.14 18.47
N GLU A 62 15.27 -12.38 17.44
CA GLU A 62 15.60 -13.18 16.27
C GLU A 62 16.25 -12.33 15.17
N TYR A 63 15.86 -11.06 15.08
CA TYR A 63 16.26 -10.12 14.01
C TYR A 63 16.92 -8.87 14.61
N PRO A 64 18.25 -8.81 14.75
CA PRO A 64 18.96 -7.71 15.43
C PRO A 64 18.80 -6.33 14.80
N ASN A 65 18.47 -6.26 13.51
CA ASN A 65 18.19 -5.00 12.79
C ASN A 65 16.70 -4.63 12.75
N LEU A 66 15.83 -5.37 13.48
CA LEU A 66 14.44 -5.00 13.71
C LEU A 66 14.34 -4.01 14.86
N ARG A 67 13.63 -2.91 14.67
CA ARG A 67 13.38 -1.90 15.72
C ARG A 67 11.89 -1.60 15.86
N LEU A 68 11.46 -1.35 17.08
CA LEU A 68 10.11 -0.88 17.39
C LEU A 68 10.16 0.59 17.83
N ILE A 69 9.36 1.43 17.17
CA ILE A 69 9.05 2.79 17.63
C ILE A 69 7.60 2.78 18.07
N ARG A 70 7.33 3.24 19.29
CA ARG A 70 5.99 3.31 19.84
C ARG A 70 5.52 4.75 19.93
N GLN A 71 4.36 5.03 19.32
CA GLN A 71 3.60 6.27 19.59
C GLN A 71 2.65 6.00 20.77
N GLU A 72 2.52 6.95 21.67
CA GLU A 72 1.67 6.79 22.87
C GLU A 72 0.18 6.67 22.54
N LYS A 73 -0.24 7.31 21.46
CA LYS A 73 -1.62 7.30 20.97
C LYS A 73 -1.67 7.08 19.46
N ARG A 74 -2.85 6.78 18.95
CA ARG A 74 -3.08 6.64 17.51
C ARG A 74 -3.04 8.02 16.83
N GLU A 75 -2.01 8.27 16.04
CA GLU A 75 -1.76 9.55 15.35
C GLU A 75 -2.02 9.49 13.83
N GLY A 76 -2.39 8.32 13.30
CA GLY A 76 -2.61 8.09 11.87
C GLY A 76 -1.38 7.56 11.13
N LYS A 77 -1.62 7.04 9.92
CA LYS A 77 -0.59 6.37 9.11
C LYS A 77 0.54 7.32 8.71
N ASN A 78 0.21 8.53 8.27
CA ASN A 78 1.21 9.52 7.84
C ASN A 78 2.14 9.96 8.98
N SER A 79 1.63 10.07 10.22
CA SER A 79 2.48 10.31 11.38
C SER A 79 3.44 9.15 11.62
N ALA A 80 2.97 7.90 11.53
CA ALA A 80 3.83 6.72 11.68
C ALA A 80 4.88 6.63 10.56
N ILE A 81 4.53 6.97 9.31
CA ILE A 81 5.47 7.04 8.21
C ILE A 81 6.55 8.09 8.49
N ASN A 82 6.18 9.29 8.89
CA ASN A 82 7.13 10.35 9.22
C ASN A 82 8.08 9.92 10.35
N CYS A 83 7.60 9.18 11.36
CA CYS A 83 8.44 8.65 12.44
C CYS A 83 9.58 7.77 11.93
N TYR A 84 9.32 6.83 11.04
CA TYR A 84 10.43 6.00 10.52
C TYR A 84 11.28 6.75 9.50
N LEU A 85 10.72 7.69 8.72
CA LEU A 85 11.49 8.54 7.82
C LEU A 85 12.47 9.44 8.58
N ASP A 86 12.12 9.93 9.77
CA ASP A 86 12.99 10.74 10.61
C ASP A 86 14.08 9.92 11.30
N SER A 87 13.88 8.62 11.47
CA SER A 87 14.79 7.74 12.23
C SER A 87 15.60 6.76 11.38
N LYS A 88 15.30 6.63 10.09
CA LYS A 88 16.00 5.75 9.16
C LYS A 88 17.43 6.17 8.86
N LYS A 89 18.25 5.22 8.42
CA LYS A 89 19.66 5.44 8.09
C LYS A 89 19.96 5.45 6.60
N THR A 90 19.08 4.86 5.79
CA THR A 90 19.34 4.67 4.35
C THR A 90 18.54 5.67 3.50
N GLU A 91 18.99 5.90 2.28
CA GLU A 91 18.30 6.76 1.32
C GLU A 91 17.06 6.07 0.75
N ILE A 92 17.14 4.75 0.51
CA ILE A 92 16.03 4.00 -0.05
C ILE A 92 15.17 3.43 1.08
N VAL A 93 13.87 3.65 0.96
CA VAL A 93 12.86 3.21 1.92
C VAL A 93 11.83 2.33 1.22
N VAL A 94 11.53 1.19 1.83
CA VAL A 94 10.40 0.34 1.46
C VAL A 94 9.28 0.55 2.47
N MET A 95 8.11 0.93 2.00
CA MET A 95 6.91 1.07 2.81
C MET A 95 6.04 -0.17 2.67
N LEU A 96 5.84 -0.87 3.79
CA LEU A 96 5.03 -2.09 3.89
C LEU A 96 3.92 -1.88 4.93
N ASN A 97 2.70 -2.26 4.58
CA ASN A 97 1.60 -2.28 5.56
C ASN A 97 1.72 -3.52 6.46
N ALA A 98 1.41 -3.39 7.75
CA ALA A 98 1.53 -4.47 8.73
C ALA A 98 0.63 -5.69 8.46
N ASP A 99 -0.44 -5.50 7.65
CA ASP A 99 -1.37 -6.55 7.24
C ASP A 99 -1.03 -7.21 5.89
N ASN A 100 0.13 -6.89 5.34
CA ASN A 100 0.61 -7.45 4.08
C ASN A 100 1.79 -8.40 4.30
N ALA A 101 2.03 -9.30 3.33
CA ALA A 101 3.19 -10.17 3.30
C ALA A 101 3.70 -10.32 1.86
N PHE A 102 5.02 -10.42 1.67
CA PHE A 102 5.59 -10.70 0.35
C PHE A 102 5.06 -12.01 -0.23
N GLY A 103 4.66 -12.00 -1.49
CA GLY A 103 4.02 -13.13 -2.16
C GLY A 103 5.01 -14.13 -2.76
N THR A 104 6.23 -13.68 -3.05
CA THR A 104 7.34 -14.53 -3.50
C THR A 104 8.62 -14.14 -2.77
N ASP A 105 9.60 -15.02 -2.79
CA ASP A 105 10.91 -14.79 -2.16
C ASP A 105 11.81 -13.78 -2.91
N GLU A 106 11.39 -13.32 -4.09
CA GLU A 106 12.08 -12.32 -4.91
C GLU A 106 11.32 -11.00 -5.01
N SER A 107 10.16 -10.88 -4.36
CA SER A 107 9.30 -9.69 -4.52
C SER A 107 10.02 -8.39 -4.11
N LEU A 108 10.76 -8.42 -3.01
CA LEU A 108 11.51 -7.26 -2.52
C LEU A 108 12.67 -6.89 -3.47
N GLN A 109 13.41 -7.88 -3.97
CA GLN A 109 14.47 -7.67 -4.96
C GLN A 109 13.92 -6.94 -6.18
N LYS A 110 12.84 -7.47 -6.76
CA LYS A 110 12.21 -6.91 -7.96
C LYS A 110 11.69 -5.48 -7.73
N LEU A 111 11.14 -5.21 -6.53
CA LEU A 111 10.64 -3.89 -6.19
C LEU A 111 11.74 -2.83 -6.16
N VAL A 112 12.87 -3.17 -5.55
CA VAL A 112 13.95 -2.23 -5.26
C VAL A 112 14.90 -2.04 -6.45
N GLU A 113 15.12 -3.07 -7.25
CA GLU A 113 16.11 -3.05 -8.34
C GLU A 113 15.99 -1.85 -9.30
N PRO A 114 14.77 -1.42 -9.74
CA PRO A 114 14.66 -0.27 -10.63
C PRO A 114 15.17 1.06 -10.02
N LEU A 115 15.22 1.17 -8.68
CA LEU A 115 15.72 2.37 -8.00
C LEU A 115 17.23 2.58 -8.14
N ARG A 116 17.99 1.61 -8.69
CA ARG A 116 19.40 1.80 -9.06
C ARG A 116 19.57 2.81 -10.18
N ALA A 117 18.54 3.00 -11.01
CA ALA A 117 18.56 4.04 -12.04
C ALA A 117 18.34 5.42 -11.41
N ASP A 118 19.14 6.39 -11.80
CA ASP A 118 19.12 7.75 -11.23
C ASP A 118 17.77 8.45 -11.47
N ASP A 119 17.12 8.17 -12.59
CA ASP A 119 15.86 8.78 -13.00
C ASP A 119 14.60 8.10 -12.42
N VAL A 120 14.77 6.98 -11.70
CA VAL A 120 13.66 6.29 -11.00
C VAL A 120 13.68 6.69 -9.53
N GLY A 121 12.61 7.31 -9.06
CA GLY A 121 12.49 7.78 -7.68
C GLY A 121 11.54 6.95 -6.82
N ILE A 122 10.55 6.28 -7.42
CA ILE A 122 9.58 5.47 -6.71
C ILE A 122 9.13 4.27 -7.52
N THR A 123 8.96 3.13 -6.86
CA THR A 123 8.43 1.91 -7.45
C THR A 123 7.22 1.43 -6.66
N GLY A 124 6.30 0.74 -7.34
CA GLY A 124 5.15 0.09 -6.70
C GLY A 124 5.02 -1.36 -7.10
N GLY A 125 4.70 -2.21 -6.13
CA GLY A 125 4.46 -3.64 -6.34
C GLY A 125 3.04 -3.97 -6.77
N HIS A 126 2.78 -5.25 -6.94
CA HIS A 126 1.51 -5.83 -7.39
C HIS A 126 0.75 -6.46 -6.20
N PRO A 127 -0.29 -5.81 -5.69
CA PRO A 127 -1.15 -6.40 -4.68
C PRO A 127 -1.99 -7.54 -5.25
N VAL A 128 -1.91 -8.69 -4.60
CA VAL A 128 -2.70 -9.88 -4.93
C VAL A 128 -3.55 -10.25 -3.71
N PRO A 129 -4.88 -10.14 -3.78
CA PRO A 129 -5.74 -10.43 -2.65
C PRO A 129 -5.86 -11.92 -2.38
N THR A 130 -5.92 -12.30 -1.11
CA THR A 130 -6.13 -13.68 -0.66
C THR A 130 -7.63 -14.04 -0.48
N ASN A 131 -8.53 -13.13 -0.82
CA ASN A 131 -9.97 -13.34 -0.79
C ASN A 131 -10.43 -14.40 -1.81
N ASP A 132 -11.45 -15.20 -1.46
CA ASP A 132 -12.04 -16.16 -2.40
C ASP A 132 -12.91 -15.44 -3.46
N PRO A 133 -12.56 -15.50 -4.75
CA PRO A 133 -13.35 -14.87 -5.82
C PRO A 133 -14.72 -15.53 -6.06
N LYS A 134 -15.01 -16.69 -5.44
CA LYS A 134 -16.35 -17.30 -5.48
C LYS A 134 -17.34 -16.52 -4.64
N ASP A 135 -16.87 -15.94 -3.52
CA ASP A 135 -17.69 -15.08 -2.68
C ASP A 135 -18.01 -13.78 -3.39
N LYS A 136 -19.17 -13.20 -3.08
CA LYS A 136 -19.62 -11.98 -3.75
C LYS A 136 -18.70 -10.77 -3.45
N VAL A 137 -18.31 -10.61 -2.19
CA VAL A 137 -17.39 -9.52 -1.77
C VAL A 137 -15.96 -9.84 -2.18
N GLY A 138 -15.53 -11.11 -2.02
CA GLY A 138 -14.24 -11.58 -2.49
C GLY A 138 -14.05 -11.36 -3.99
N PHE A 139 -15.08 -11.60 -4.81
CA PHE A 139 -15.05 -11.27 -6.23
C PHE A 139 -14.82 -9.78 -6.48
N ALA A 140 -15.50 -8.89 -5.72
CA ALA A 140 -15.32 -7.45 -5.86
C ALA A 140 -13.90 -7.03 -5.52
N VAL A 141 -13.33 -7.57 -4.44
CA VAL A 141 -11.94 -7.32 -4.02
C VAL A 141 -10.96 -7.78 -5.11
N CYS A 142 -11.10 -9.05 -5.57
CA CYS A 142 -10.22 -9.59 -6.61
C CYS A 142 -10.34 -8.81 -7.94
N LEU A 143 -11.54 -8.42 -8.34
CA LEU A 143 -11.74 -7.60 -9.55
C LEU A 143 -11.06 -6.24 -9.42
N MET A 144 -11.20 -5.56 -8.26
CA MET A 144 -10.61 -4.24 -8.05
C MET A 144 -9.08 -4.30 -8.11
N TRP A 145 -8.44 -5.29 -7.50
CA TRP A 145 -6.99 -5.45 -7.55
C TRP A 145 -6.49 -5.90 -8.92
N ALA A 146 -7.22 -6.79 -9.61
CA ALA A 146 -6.89 -7.14 -11.00
C ALA A 146 -6.99 -5.91 -11.93
N MET A 147 -8.02 -5.07 -11.75
CA MET A 147 -8.12 -3.80 -12.49
C MET A 147 -7.01 -2.81 -12.12
N HIS A 148 -6.60 -2.75 -10.84
CA HIS A 148 -5.46 -1.94 -10.42
C HIS A 148 -4.19 -2.36 -11.15
N HIS A 149 -3.88 -3.66 -11.19
CA HIS A 149 -2.73 -4.21 -11.91
C HIS A 149 -2.75 -3.84 -13.40
N GLU A 150 -3.84 -4.13 -14.10
CA GLU A 150 -3.97 -3.85 -15.52
C GLU A 150 -3.88 -2.34 -15.84
N LEU A 151 -4.40 -1.50 -14.93
CA LEU A 151 -4.29 -0.05 -15.04
C LEU A 151 -2.84 0.42 -14.81
N ALA A 152 -2.19 -0.10 -13.78
CA ALA A 152 -0.82 0.26 -13.41
C ALA A 152 0.20 -0.15 -14.49
N MET A 153 -0.07 -1.19 -15.25
CA MET A 153 0.74 -1.58 -16.43
C MET A 153 0.64 -0.57 -17.58
N ILE A 154 -0.46 0.20 -17.66
CA ILE A 154 -0.65 1.24 -18.71
C ILE A 154 -0.12 2.59 -18.22
N HIS A 155 -0.45 2.92 -16.99
CA HIS A 155 -0.09 4.16 -16.32
C HIS A 155 0.25 3.84 -14.87
N PRO A 156 1.51 3.96 -14.46
CA PRO A 156 1.93 3.53 -13.14
C PRO A 156 1.02 4.08 -12.03
N LYS A 157 0.32 3.20 -11.34
CA LYS A 157 -0.41 3.48 -10.10
C LYS A 157 0.16 2.58 -9.03
N ILE A 158 0.54 3.15 -7.92
CA ILE A 158 1.17 2.45 -6.80
C ILE A 158 0.23 2.41 -5.60
N GLY A 159 0.44 1.46 -4.71
CA GLY A 159 -0.31 1.27 -3.48
C GLY A 159 0.09 -0.02 -2.78
N GLU A 160 -0.19 -0.14 -1.49
CA GLU A 160 0.06 -1.29 -0.61
C GLU A 160 1.54 -1.66 -0.41
N LEU A 161 2.36 -1.63 -1.44
CA LEU A 161 3.80 -1.90 -1.40
C LEU A 161 4.51 -0.92 -2.32
N ILE A 162 5.35 -0.08 -1.75
CA ILE A 162 6.18 0.86 -2.51
C ILE A 162 7.62 0.87 -1.99
N ALA A 163 8.56 1.20 -2.88
CA ALA A 163 9.91 1.57 -2.49
C ALA A 163 10.25 2.90 -3.14
N PHE A 164 11.00 3.77 -2.46
CA PHE A 164 11.31 5.09 -2.95
C PHE A 164 12.64 5.64 -2.42
N LYS A 165 13.23 6.58 -3.16
CA LYS A 165 14.32 7.43 -2.70
C LYS A 165 13.75 8.53 -1.82
N ASP A 166 14.22 8.64 -0.59
CA ASP A 166 13.79 9.73 0.31
C ASP A 166 14.46 11.04 -0.10
N ILE A 167 13.67 11.93 -0.65
CA ILE A 167 14.09 13.28 -1.04
C ILE A 167 13.84 14.33 0.05
N GLY A 168 13.72 13.89 1.31
CA GLY A 168 13.43 14.76 2.45
C GLY A 168 11.97 15.15 2.58
N THR A 169 11.06 14.56 1.79
CA THR A 169 9.62 14.81 1.90
C THR A 169 9.04 14.22 3.19
N ARG A 170 8.17 14.98 3.84
CA ARG A 170 7.33 14.51 4.95
C ARG A 170 5.87 14.63 4.58
N LEU A 171 5.09 13.63 5.00
CA LEU A 171 3.66 13.55 4.70
C LEU A 171 2.86 14.47 5.63
N ARG A 172 1.83 15.09 5.08
CA ARG A 172 0.86 15.83 5.87
C ARG A 172 0.04 14.88 6.73
N THR A 173 -0.03 15.15 8.03
CA THR A 173 -0.75 14.30 9.00
C THR A 173 -2.25 14.58 9.05
N ASP A 174 -2.70 15.67 8.46
CA ASP A 174 -4.10 16.05 8.31
C ASP A 174 -4.78 15.49 7.05
N MET A 175 -4.05 14.68 6.27
CA MET A 175 -4.51 14.02 5.06
C MET A 175 -4.24 12.52 5.09
N GLN A 176 -5.01 11.76 4.32
CA GLN A 176 -4.68 10.40 3.89
C GLN A 176 -3.99 10.43 2.51
N SER A 177 -3.81 9.32 1.81
CA SER A 177 -3.19 9.25 0.47
C SER A 177 -1.68 9.39 0.48
N ASP A 178 -1.05 8.67 1.40
CA ASP A 178 0.39 8.59 1.58
C ASP A 178 1.15 8.25 0.28
N GLU A 179 0.74 7.21 -0.42
CA GLU A 179 1.40 6.75 -1.65
C GLU A 179 1.29 7.79 -2.78
N ASP A 180 0.11 8.38 -2.99
CA ASP A 180 -0.09 9.39 -4.03
C ASP A 180 0.68 10.68 -3.71
N MET A 181 0.79 11.08 -2.44
CA MET A 181 1.57 12.24 -2.02
C MET A 181 3.07 12.02 -2.25
N LEU A 182 3.61 10.85 -1.89
CA LEU A 182 5.01 10.51 -2.15
C LEU A 182 5.30 10.49 -3.64
N ARG A 183 4.44 9.84 -4.43
CA ARG A 183 4.56 9.81 -5.88
C ARG A 183 4.59 11.20 -6.47
N MET A 184 3.62 12.04 -6.13
CA MET A 184 3.52 13.43 -6.63
C MET A 184 4.82 14.20 -6.35
N LYS A 185 5.35 14.13 -5.12
CA LYS A 185 6.57 14.84 -4.74
C LYS A 185 7.81 14.35 -5.48
N ILE A 186 7.91 13.06 -5.72
CA ILE A 186 9.00 12.46 -6.49
C ILE A 186 8.91 12.84 -7.97
N GLU A 187 7.71 12.85 -8.55
CA GLU A 187 7.49 13.30 -9.93
C GLU A 187 7.76 14.81 -10.08
N GLU A 188 7.37 15.64 -9.09
CA GLU A 188 7.74 17.08 -9.03
C GLU A 188 9.26 17.30 -8.98
N ALA A 189 10.01 16.39 -8.37
CA ALA A 189 11.46 16.39 -8.35
C ALA A 189 12.11 15.89 -9.67
N GLY A 190 11.31 15.56 -10.68
CA GLY A 190 11.77 15.14 -12.02
C GLY A 190 12.12 13.65 -12.14
N MET A 191 11.81 12.83 -11.13
CA MET A 191 12.03 11.39 -11.15
C MET A 191 10.78 10.63 -11.58
N LYS A 192 10.99 9.40 -12.07
CA LYS A 192 9.93 8.54 -12.59
C LYS A 192 9.32 7.63 -11.51
N CYS A 193 8.04 7.35 -11.68
CA CYS A 193 7.35 6.26 -11.00
C CYS A 193 7.34 5.01 -11.90
N VAL A 194 7.71 3.85 -11.35
CA VAL A 194 7.71 2.56 -12.07
C VAL A 194 6.83 1.55 -11.35
N TYR A 195 5.92 0.91 -12.08
CA TYR A 195 5.15 -0.22 -11.57
C TYR A 195 5.85 -1.54 -11.87
N VAL A 196 6.05 -2.36 -10.85
CA VAL A 196 6.76 -3.65 -10.93
C VAL A 196 5.74 -4.78 -10.75
N GLY A 197 5.14 -5.23 -11.86
CA GLY A 197 4.07 -6.23 -11.86
C GLY A 197 4.46 -7.61 -11.30
N ASP A 198 5.76 -7.94 -11.31
CA ASP A 198 6.29 -9.19 -10.77
C ASP A 198 6.71 -9.10 -9.29
N SER A 199 6.65 -7.93 -8.69
CA SER A 199 6.83 -7.75 -7.25
C SER A 199 5.49 -7.94 -6.54
N ILE A 200 5.22 -9.16 -6.09
CA ILE A 200 3.92 -9.55 -5.53
C ILE A 200 3.85 -9.29 -4.04
N ILE A 201 2.78 -8.63 -3.60
CA ILE A 201 2.41 -8.48 -2.20
C ILE A 201 1.04 -9.10 -1.96
N LEU A 202 0.94 -9.97 -0.97
CA LEU A 202 -0.32 -10.56 -0.55
C LEU A 202 -1.02 -9.63 0.44
N ASN A 203 -2.27 -9.32 0.17
CA ASN A 203 -3.13 -8.57 1.07
C ASN A 203 -4.47 -9.29 1.26
N ARG A 204 -5.22 -8.90 2.27
CA ARG A 204 -6.59 -9.36 2.46
C ARG A 204 -7.53 -8.18 2.46
N GLY A 205 -8.41 -8.14 1.47
CA GLY A 205 -9.48 -7.16 1.40
C GLY A 205 -10.66 -7.51 2.31
N PRO A 206 -11.64 -6.61 2.43
CA PRO A 206 -12.84 -6.82 3.23
C PRO A 206 -13.60 -8.10 2.88
N GLU A 207 -14.21 -8.73 3.90
CA GLU A 207 -15.04 -9.92 3.74
C GLU A 207 -16.55 -9.58 3.75
N THR A 208 -16.92 -8.42 4.31
CA THR A 208 -18.32 -7.97 4.35
C THR A 208 -18.56 -6.82 3.38
N LEU A 209 -19.80 -6.69 2.91
CA LEU A 209 -20.16 -5.61 2.00
C LEU A 209 -20.04 -4.24 2.67
N ASP A 210 -20.38 -4.13 3.94
CA ASP A 210 -20.28 -2.88 4.69
C ASP A 210 -18.83 -2.43 4.83
N ASP A 211 -17.93 -3.35 5.18
CA ASP A 211 -16.48 -3.06 5.26
C ASP A 211 -15.90 -2.70 3.89
N PHE A 212 -16.33 -3.38 2.83
CA PHE A 212 -15.93 -3.04 1.47
C PHE A 212 -16.36 -1.61 1.10
N ILE A 213 -17.62 -1.24 1.36
CA ILE A 213 -18.12 0.12 1.11
C ILE A 213 -17.32 1.15 1.92
N LYS A 214 -17.11 0.92 3.24
CA LYS A 214 -16.32 1.81 4.10
C LYS A 214 -14.92 2.03 3.53
N GLN A 215 -14.22 0.95 3.16
CA GLN A 215 -12.88 1.05 2.58
C GLN A 215 -12.89 1.80 1.25
N ARG A 216 -13.84 1.48 0.34
CA ARG A 216 -13.91 2.15 -0.97
C ARG A 216 -14.25 3.63 -0.85
N VAL A 217 -15.19 3.99 0.02
CA VAL A 217 -15.52 5.41 0.28
C VAL A 217 -14.29 6.14 0.81
N ARG A 218 -13.58 5.57 1.78
CA ARG A 218 -12.36 6.16 2.32
C ARG A 218 -11.30 6.42 1.23
N VAL A 219 -10.96 5.40 0.42
CA VAL A 219 -9.97 5.53 -0.65
C VAL A 219 -10.39 6.60 -1.65
N ASN A 220 -11.65 6.60 -2.05
CA ASN A 220 -12.17 7.60 -2.99
C ASN A 220 -12.22 9.02 -2.40
N VAL A 221 -12.41 9.19 -1.08
CA VAL A 221 -12.28 10.51 -0.41
C VAL A 221 -10.86 11.03 -0.57
N GLY A 222 -9.85 10.19 -0.29
CA GLY A 222 -8.45 10.57 -0.51
C GLY A 222 -8.17 10.99 -1.96
N GLU A 223 -8.66 10.22 -2.95
CA GLU A 223 -8.54 10.59 -4.36
C GLU A 223 -9.21 11.94 -4.67
N CYS A 224 -10.43 12.20 -4.16
CA CYS A 224 -11.11 13.48 -4.35
C CYS A 224 -10.33 14.66 -3.73
N VAL A 225 -9.79 14.47 -2.52
CA VAL A 225 -8.99 15.49 -1.82
C VAL A 225 -7.69 15.78 -2.55
N MET A 226 -6.99 14.75 -3.06
CA MET A 226 -5.78 14.91 -3.87
C MET A 226 -6.06 15.69 -5.15
N LYS A 227 -7.14 15.35 -5.86
CA LYS A 227 -7.54 16.09 -7.07
C LYS A 227 -7.89 17.54 -6.77
N LYS A 228 -8.66 17.81 -5.70
CA LYS A 228 -9.12 19.15 -5.34
C LYS A 228 -7.98 20.06 -4.91
N ASN A 229 -7.02 19.54 -4.11
CA ASN A 229 -5.98 20.36 -3.50
C ASN A 229 -4.72 20.49 -4.36
N PHE A 230 -4.44 19.52 -5.24
CA PHE A 230 -3.18 19.43 -5.99
C PHE A 230 -3.37 19.29 -7.50
N ASP A 231 -4.62 19.29 -8.00
CA ASP A 231 -4.96 18.98 -9.40
C ASP A 231 -4.30 17.68 -9.91
N TYR A 232 -4.10 16.74 -8.97
CA TYR A 232 -3.39 15.49 -9.23
C TYR A 232 -4.21 14.59 -10.17
N ASP A 233 -3.60 14.14 -11.29
CA ASP A 233 -4.24 13.25 -12.25
C ASP A 233 -4.29 11.81 -11.71
N ILE A 234 -5.49 11.35 -11.44
CA ILE A 234 -5.73 10.03 -10.87
C ILE A 234 -6.09 9.07 -12.00
N PRO A 235 -5.24 8.07 -12.30
CA PRO A 235 -5.47 7.15 -13.43
C PRO A 235 -6.82 6.42 -13.39
N THR A 236 -7.35 6.14 -12.20
CA THR A 236 -8.65 5.49 -11.99
C THR A 236 -9.86 6.34 -12.40
N TRP A 237 -9.66 7.60 -12.78
CA TRP A 237 -10.74 8.48 -13.27
C TRP A 237 -10.83 8.50 -14.79
N ASN A 238 -9.87 7.93 -15.50
CA ASN A 238 -9.90 7.80 -16.95
C ASN A 238 -10.78 6.63 -17.37
N LYS A 239 -11.96 6.94 -17.91
CA LYS A 239 -12.96 5.93 -18.32
C LYS A 239 -12.44 4.93 -19.35
N LYS A 240 -11.57 5.37 -20.27
CA LYS A 240 -10.99 4.48 -21.31
C LYS A 240 -10.05 3.46 -20.70
N TYR A 241 -9.22 3.88 -19.73
CA TYR A 241 -8.32 2.98 -19.02
C TYR A 241 -9.09 2.02 -18.13
N LEU A 242 -10.14 2.51 -17.43
CA LEU A 242 -11.00 1.63 -16.62
C LEU A 242 -11.70 0.54 -17.43
N LEU A 243 -12.22 0.87 -18.62
CA LEU A 243 -12.86 -0.13 -19.50
C LEU A 243 -11.85 -1.17 -19.99
N LYS A 244 -10.63 -0.76 -20.38
CA LYS A 244 -9.56 -1.68 -20.77
C LYS A 244 -9.16 -2.58 -19.61
N ALA A 245 -8.94 -2.01 -18.43
CA ALA A 245 -8.57 -2.75 -17.23
C ALA A 245 -9.66 -3.75 -16.83
N MET A 246 -10.92 -3.34 -16.84
CA MET A 246 -12.05 -4.23 -16.54
C MET A 246 -12.14 -5.41 -17.52
N PHE A 247 -11.92 -5.17 -18.82
CA PHE A 247 -11.92 -6.25 -19.80
C PHE A 247 -10.72 -7.18 -19.64
N ALA A 248 -9.53 -6.65 -19.36
CA ALA A 248 -8.32 -7.43 -19.14
C ALA A 248 -8.38 -8.27 -17.88
N SER A 249 -8.98 -7.73 -16.79
CA SER A 249 -9.13 -8.40 -15.49
C SER A 249 -9.91 -9.72 -15.55
N ARG A 250 -10.67 -9.98 -16.64
CA ARG A 250 -11.35 -11.26 -16.86
C ARG A 250 -10.40 -12.46 -16.88
N LYS A 251 -9.12 -12.25 -17.19
CA LYS A 251 -8.09 -13.29 -17.18
C LYS A 251 -7.83 -13.82 -15.77
N VAL A 252 -8.04 -12.96 -14.78
CA VAL A 252 -7.80 -13.25 -13.35
C VAL A 252 -9.08 -13.75 -12.67
N VAL A 253 -10.20 -13.01 -12.82
CA VAL A 253 -11.45 -13.30 -12.09
C VAL A 253 -12.49 -14.06 -12.92
N GLY A 254 -12.20 -14.38 -14.17
CA GLY A 254 -13.17 -14.97 -15.12
C GLY A 254 -14.14 -13.93 -15.68
N PHE A 255 -14.91 -14.33 -16.70
CA PHE A 255 -15.90 -13.46 -17.33
C PHE A 255 -17.28 -13.63 -16.66
N HIS A 256 -17.60 -12.75 -15.74
CA HIS A 256 -18.85 -12.73 -14.99
C HIS A 256 -19.56 -11.37 -15.15
N PRO A 257 -20.24 -11.11 -16.30
CA PRO A 257 -20.73 -9.76 -16.64
C PRO A 257 -21.69 -9.17 -15.60
N PHE A 258 -22.57 -9.98 -15.01
CA PHE A 258 -23.50 -9.51 -13.98
C PHE A 258 -22.78 -9.13 -12.67
N LYS A 259 -21.79 -9.92 -12.23
CA LYS A 259 -20.98 -9.59 -11.06
C LYS A 259 -20.14 -8.33 -11.33
N MET A 260 -19.52 -8.21 -12.51
CA MET A 260 -18.74 -7.05 -12.91
C MET A 260 -19.60 -5.78 -12.95
N LEU A 261 -20.81 -5.85 -13.51
CA LEU A 261 -21.76 -4.73 -13.53
C LEU A 261 -22.20 -4.33 -12.12
N TRP A 262 -22.42 -5.31 -11.24
CA TRP A 262 -22.74 -5.04 -9.83
C TRP A 262 -21.58 -4.31 -9.13
N VAL A 263 -20.34 -4.75 -9.29
CA VAL A 263 -19.16 -4.07 -8.73
C VAL A 263 -19.02 -2.64 -9.27
N ALA A 264 -19.20 -2.45 -10.57
CA ALA A 264 -19.15 -1.11 -11.19
C ALA A 264 -20.21 -0.15 -10.61
N ARG A 265 -21.45 -0.64 -10.41
CA ARG A 265 -22.51 0.17 -9.76
C ARG A 265 -22.19 0.48 -8.31
N LEU A 266 -21.63 -0.49 -7.58
CA LEU A 266 -21.24 -0.32 -6.19
C LEU A 266 -20.12 0.73 -6.08
N GLU A 267 -19.10 0.65 -6.94
CA GLU A 267 -18.01 1.62 -6.98
C GLU A 267 -18.51 3.04 -7.32
N MET A 268 -19.42 3.18 -8.28
CA MET A 268 -20.03 4.50 -8.58
C MET A 268 -20.78 5.08 -7.38
N LYS A 269 -21.47 4.24 -6.59
CA LYS A 269 -22.12 4.67 -5.35
C LYS A 269 -21.10 5.15 -4.32
N CYS A 270 -20.00 4.39 -4.12
CA CYS A 270 -18.92 4.76 -3.21
C CYS A 270 -18.26 6.07 -3.62
N ARG A 271 -18.00 6.28 -4.92
CA ARG A 271 -17.44 7.53 -5.45
C ARG A 271 -18.34 8.74 -5.24
N LYS A 272 -19.66 8.57 -5.42
CA LYS A 272 -20.63 9.65 -5.14
C LYS A 272 -20.60 10.06 -3.67
N GLN A 273 -20.64 9.08 -2.75
CA GLN A 273 -20.54 9.34 -1.31
C GLN A 273 -19.20 10.03 -0.95
N ALA A 274 -18.10 9.56 -1.54
CA ALA A 274 -16.79 10.14 -1.30
C ALA A 274 -16.71 11.61 -1.77
N GLN A 275 -17.27 11.92 -2.93
CA GLN A 275 -17.35 13.30 -3.46
C GLN A 275 -18.15 14.19 -2.49
N GLU A 276 -19.30 13.75 -2.00
CA GLU A 276 -20.12 14.50 -1.05
C GLU A 276 -19.36 14.79 0.27
N ILE A 277 -18.53 13.85 0.75
CA ILE A 277 -17.68 14.02 1.94
C ILE A 277 -16.57 15.04 1.66
N ALA A 278 -15.85 14.88 0.56
CA ALA A 278 -14.76 15.78 0.17
C ALA A 278 -15.24 17.22 -0.10
N ASP A 279 -16.44 17.39 -0.67
CA ASP A 279 -17.03 18.70 -0.93
C ASP A 279 -17.37 19.46 0.37
N ARG A 280 -17.73 18.73 1.43
CA ARG A 280 -17.95 19.29 2.78
C ARG A 280 -16.66 19.54 3.55
N GLY A 281 -15.50 19.35 2.92
CA GLY A 281 -14.18 19.52 3.56
C GLY A 281 -13.78 18.35 4.44
N GLY A 282 -14.43 17.19 4.29
CA GLY A 282 -14.06 15.97 5.02
C GLY A 282 -12.80 15.33 4.42
N ASP A 283 -11.84 15.02 5.29
CA ASP A 283 -10.77 14.06 5.07
C ASP A 283 -10.77 13.09 6.25
N MET A 284 -10.16 11.94 6.08
CA MET A 284 -10.17 10.87 7.08
C MET A 284 -8.74 10.43 7.44
N PRO A 285 -7.90 11.32 8.03
CA PRO A 285 -6.51 11.00 8.33
C PRO A 285 -6.38 9.87 9.38
N VAL A 286 -7.39 9.75 10.25
CA VAL A 286 -7.53 8.64 11.20
C VAL A 286 -8.89 7.99 10.99
N TRP A 287 -8.91 6.78 10.46
CA TRP A 287 -10.15 6.06 10.13
C TRP A 287 -10.42 4.87 11.04
N GLU A 288 -11.67 4.43 11.10
CA GLU A 288 -12.05 3.22 11.80
C GLU A 288 -11.43 1.98 11.14
N GLN A 289 -10.84 1.10 11.96
CA GLN A 289 -10.19 -0.11 11.46
C GLN A 289 -11.21 -1.09 10.86
N VAL A 290 -10.90 -1.62 9.68
CA VAL A 290 -11.69 -2.67 9.05
C VAL A 290 -11.31 -4.02 9.66
N LYS A 291 -12.15 -4.55 10.56
CA LYS A 291 -11.85 -5.75 11.35
C LYS A 291 -11.78 -7.03 10.50
N SER A 292 -12.54 -7.11 9.42
CA SER A 292 -12.62 -8.32 8.58
C SER A 292 -11.35 -8.56 7.74
N THR A 293 -10.47 -7.57 7.60
CA THR A 293 -9.18 -7.74 6.90
C THR A 293 -8.08 -8.36 7.78
N LYS A 294 -8.33 -8.56 9.08
CA LYS A 294 -7.32 -9.00 10.06
C LYS A 294 -7.24 -10.52 10.25
N LYS A 295 -7.85 -11.29 9.36
CA LYS A 295 -7.83 -12.75 9.38
C LYS A 295 -7.03 -13.24 8.17
N LEU A 296 -5.76 -13.58 8.36
CA LEU A 296 -4.94 -14.24 7.34
C LEU A 296 -4.62 -15.66 7.72
#